data_023968577de6a85fc03e9c6a22cf40b3
#
_entry.id   023968577de6a85fc03e9c6a22cf40b3
#
_cell.length_a   1.000
_cell.length_b   1.000
_cell.length_c   1.000
_cell.angle_alpha   90.00
_cell.angle_beta   90.00
_cell.angle_gamma   90.00
#
_symmetry.space_group_name_H-M   'P 1'
#
loop_
_entity.id
_entity.type
_entity.pdbx_description
1 polymer ?
#
loop_
_entity_poly.entity_id
_entity_poly.type
_entity_poly.pdbx_seq_one_letter_code
_entity_poly.pdbx_strand_id
1 'polypeptide(L)'
;DLSVPQRWSARRKPWPGSATWRYLRDERALPDSVLRAAVAQDLLREGPQGSMWAAHRQGSGAVTGWEERGPDWRGFATGGAKVLFRLGPVDGPRLCVAEAAIDAMSLAALEEQRPDTRYLSTGGGWSPASSEALLDLAVRADALLVAATDNNAQGETFAERLEALATDAGCGFVRLRPELEDWNEDLKAKSRKKDGREEERDGCRMPAARLKGEAPPG
;
A
#
# COMPACT_ATOMS: atom_id res chain seq x y z
N ASP A 1 2.47 -23.86 20.97
CA ASP A 1 1.97 -22.84 20.04
C ASP A 1 3.09 -22.23 19.22
N LEU A 2 2.85 -22.00 17.91
CA LEU A 2 3.84 -21.39 17.02
C LEU A 2 4.06 -19.93 17.37
N SER A 3 5.32 -19.48 17.39
CA SER A 3 5.66 -18.05 17.50
C SER A 3 5.18 -17.23 16.30
N VAL A 4 5.16 -15.90 16.45
CA VAL A 4 4.77 -14.97 15.35
C VAL A 4 5.60 -15.22 14.07
N PRO A 5 6.95 -15.30 14.11
CA PRO A 5 7.74 -15.61 12.91
C PRO A 5 7.45 -16.99 12.32
N GLN A 6 7.19 -18.00 13.14
CA GLN A 6 6.85 -19.35 12.66
C GLN A 6 5.50 -19.38 11.95
N ARG A 7 4.47 -18.71 12.52
CA ARG A 7 3.16 -18.57 11.87
C ARG A 7 3.25 -17.83 10.54
N TRP A 8 4.06 -16.76 10.47
CA TRP A 8 4.35 -16.04 9.25
C TRP A 8 4.97 -16.94 8.18
N SER A 9 6.04 -17.65 8.54
CA SER A 9 6.79 -18.52 7.62
C SER A 9 5.98 -19.72 7.13
N ALA A 10 4.99 -20.17 7.90
CA ALA A 10 4.10 -21.26 7.52
C ALA A 10 3.07 -20.88 6.44
N ARG A 11 2.92 -19.60 6.11
CA ARG A 11 1.97 -19.11 5.11
C ARG A 11 2.64 -18.90 3.75
N ARG A 12 1.87 -19.14 2.70
CA ARG A 12 2.32 -18.94 1.32
C ARG A 12 2.39 -17.46 0.97
N LYS A 13 3.30 -17.11 0.08
CA LYS A 13 3.29 -15.79 -0.58
C LYS A 13 2.14 -15.75 -1.58
N PRO A 14 1.43 -14.62 -1.71
CA PRO A 14 0.44 -14.45 -2.77
C PRO A 14 1.08 -14.56 -4.17
N TRP A 15 0.34 -15.10 -5.13
CA TRP A 15 0.74 -15.17 -6.53
C TRP A 15 -0.44 -14.77 -7.45
N PRO A 16 -0.20 -14.36 -8.71
CA PRO A 16 -1.26 -14.06 -9.65
C PRO A 16 -2.24 -15.24 -9.79
N GLY A 17 -3.48 -15.11 -9.35
CA GLY A 17 -4.47 -16.18 -9.31
C GLY A 17 -4.81 -16.69 -7.92
N SER A 18 -4.03 -16.40 -6.89
CA SER A 18 -4.42 -16.67 -5.50
C SER A 18 -5.57 -15.75 -5.05
N ALA A 19 -6.33 -16.19 -4.04
CA ALA A 19 -7.46 -15.43 -3.52
C ALA A 19 -7.00 -14.06 -2.97
N THR A 20 -5.89 -14.02 -2.23
CA THR A 20 -5.30 -12.79 -1.69
C THR A 20 -4.86 -11.84 -2.82
N TRP A 21 -4.23 -12.36 -3.88
CA TRP A 21 -3.83 -11.51 -5.01
C TRP A 21 -5.02 -10.88 -5.71
N ARG A 22 -6.06 -11.68 -5.99
CA ARG A 22 -7.31 -11.18 -6.61
C ARG A 22 -7.97 -10.13 -5.73
N TYR A 23 -8.09 -10.36 -4.42
CA TYR A 23 -8.61 -9.36 -3.49
C TYR A 23 -7.86 -8.03 -3.58
N LEU A 24 -6.52 -8.08 -3.52
CA LEU A 24 -5.70 -6.87 -3.56
C LEU A 24 -5.76 -6.14 -4.91
N ARG A 25 -5.79 -6.91 -6.02
CA ARG A 25 -5.86 -6.34 -7.36
C ARG A 25 -7.26 -5.84 -7.71
N ASP A 26 -8.28 -6.66 -7.50
CA ASP A 26 -9.62 -6.42 -8.05
C ASP A 26 -10.46 -5.54 -7.12
N GLU A 27 -10.35 -5.72 -5.80
CA GLU A 27 -11.14 -4.95 -4.82
C GLU A 27 -10.39 -3.72 -4.27
N ARG A 28 -9.05 -3.79 -4.22
CA ARG A 28 -8.20 -2.71 -3.73
C ARG A 28 -7.48 -1.95 -4.84
N ALA A 29 -7.67 -2.34 -6.10
CA ALA A 29 -7.06 -1.73 -7.28
C ALA A 29 -5.53 -1.64 -7.26
N LEU A 30 -4.86 -2.48 -6.44
CA LEU A 30 -3.40 -2.50 -6.36
C LEU A 30 -2.82 -3.13 -7.64
N PRO A 31 -1.96 -2.43 -8.38
CA PRO A 31 -1.39 -2.96 -9.61
C PRO A 31 -0.42 -4.11 -9.34
N ASP A 32 -0.32 -5.03 -10.29
CA ASP A 32 0.58 -6.19 -10.23
C ASP A 32 2.03 -5.80 -9.92
N SER A 33 2.50 -4.65 -10.39
CA SER A 33 3.86 -4.15 -10.13
C SER A 33 4.14 -3.93 -8.64
N VAL A 34 3.18 -3.32 -7.92
CA VAL A 34 3.28 -3.09 -6.47
C VAL A 34 3.17 -4.40 -5.70
N LEU A 35 2.25 -5.28 -6.10
CA LEU A 35 2.09 -6.60 -5.47
C LEU A 35 3.35 -7.46 -5.64
N ARG A 36 3.95 -7.47 -6.82
CA ARG A 36 5.23 -8.17 -7.07
C ARG A 36 6.37 -7.61 -6.23
N ALA A 37 6.48 -6.28 -6.12
CA ALA A 37 7.48 -5.63 -5.28
C ALA A 37 7.31 -6.00 -3.80
N ALA A 38 6.09 -5.97 -3.28
CA ALA A 38 5.80 -6.35 -1.90
C ALA A 38 6.07 -7.85 -1.62
N VAL A 39 5.75 -8.74 -2.56
CA VAL A 39 6.05 -10.17 -2.46
C VAL A 39 7.55 -10.45 -2.53
N ALA A 40 8.28 -9.75 -3.42
CA ALA A 40 9.73 -9.86 -3.56
C ALA A 40 10.46 -9.42 -2.26
N GLN A 41 9.96 -8.37 -1.59
CA GLN A 41 10.47 -7.88 -0.31
C GLN A 41 9.96 -8.68 0.91
N ASP A 42 9.28 -9.80 0.68
CA ASP A 42 8.75 -10.68 1.72
C ASP A 42 7.75 -9.99 2.67
N LEU A 43 6.96 -9.06 2.15
CA LEU A 43 6.02 -8.25 2.94
C LEU A 43 4.60 -8.81 2.99
N LEU A 44 4.25 -9.77 2.12
CA LEU A 44 2.90 -10.31 2.01
C LEU A 44 2.84 -11.83 2.22
N ARG A 45 1.78 -12.27 2.89
CA ARG A 45 1.36 -13.67 2.99
C ARG A 45 -0.14 -13.79 2.77
N GLU A 46 -0.55 -15.00 2.34
CA GLU A 46 -1.96 -15.35 2.31
C GLU A 46 -2.44 -15.71 3.71
N GLY A 47 -3.39 -14.95 4.21
CA GLY A 47 -4.09 -15.25 5.45
C GLY A 47 -5.25 -16.23 5.24
N PRO A 48 -5.99 -16.54 6.32
CA PRO A 48 -7.21 -17.34 6.24
C PRO A 48 -8.22 -16.72 5.28
N GLN A 49 -8.97 -17.59 4.54
CA GLN A 49 -10.02 -17.17 3.62
C GLN A 49 -9.58 -16.17 2.53
N GLY A 50 -8.29 -16.17 2.18
CA GLY A 50 -7.74 -15.27 1.18
C GLY A 50 -7.48 -13.84 1.68
N SER A 51 -7.51 -13.61 3.00
CA SER A 51 -7.10 -12.32 3.56
C SER A 51 -5.62 -12.04 3.27
N MET A 52 -5.27 -10.76 3.23
CA MET A 52 -3.89 -10.28 3.16
C MET A 52 -3.30 -10.27 4.57
N TRP A 53 -2.10 -10.82 4.73
CA TRP A 53 -1.21 -10.54 5.85
C TRP A 53 -0.07 -9.65 5.36
N ALA A 54 0.11 -8.48 5.97
CA ALA A 54 1.16 -7.52 5.65
C ALA A 54 2.12 -7.35 6.83
N ALA A 55 3.38 -7.74 6.64
CA ALA A 55 4.37 -7.86 7.71
C ALA A 55 4.72 -6.53 8.37
N HIS A 56 4.71 -6.52 9.70
CA HIS A 56 5.44 -5.55 10.51
C HIS A 56 6.80 -6.11 10.91
N ARG A 57 7.85 -5.30 10.78
CA ARG A 57 9.22 -5.73 11.03
C ARG A 57 9.98 -4.73 11.90
N GLN A 58 10.86 -5.28 12.74
CA GLN A 58 11.91 -4.51 13.42
C GLN A 58 13.00 -4.05 12.45
N GLY A 59 13.89 -3.19 12.92
CA GLY A 59 15.08 -2.75 12.18
C GLY A 59 16.00 -3.91 11.76
N SER A 60 16.06 -4.97 12.55
CA SER A 60 16.78 -6.24 12.25
C SER A 60 16.15 -7.04 11.09
N GLY A 61 14.95 -6.70 10.63
CA GLY A 61 14.18 -7.45 9.63
C GLY A 61 13.29 -8.55 10.19
N ALA A 62 13.33 -8.82 11.50
CA ALA A 62 12.48 -9.82 12.12
C ALA A 62 11.00 -9.44 12.06
N VAL A 63 10.12 -10.39 11.69
CA VAL A 63 8.66 -10.20 11.68
C VAL A 63 8.14 -10.20 13.12
N THR A 64 7.51 -9.09 13.51
CA THR A 64 6.93 -8.88 14.84
C THR A 64 5.41 -9.07 14.88
N GLY A 65 4.77 -8.99 13.73
CA GLY A 65 3.34 -9.12 13.55
C GLY A 65 2.98 -8.86 12.09
N TRP A 66 1.71 -8.77 11.82
CA TRP A 66 1.17 -8.39 10.50
C TRP A 66 -0.19 -7.75 10.62
N GLU A 67 -0.48 -6.82 9.72
CA GLU A 67 -1.84 -6.36 9.49
C GLU A 67 -2.61 -7.45 8.72
N GLU A 68 -3.83 -7.71 9.12
CA GLU A 68 -4.73 -8.62 8.42
C GLU A 68 -5.89 -7.85 7.79
N ARG A 69 -6.12 -8.07 6.50
CA ARG A 69 -7.20 -7.42 5.78
C ARG A 69 -7.84 -8.36 4.77
N GLY A 70 -9.14 -8.49 4.85
CA GLY A 70 -10.00 -9.15 3.86
C GLY A 70 -11.16 -8.24 3.47
N PRO A 71 -12.11 -8.73 2.63
CA PRO A 71 -13.29 -7.95 2.26
C PRO A 71 -14.07 -7.43 3.46
N ASP A 72 -14.35 -8.31 4.43
CA ASP A 72 -15.17 -8.03 5.61
C ASP A 72 -14.40 -8.10 6.93
N TRP A 73 -13.09 -8.19 6.86
CA TRP A 73 -12.24 -8.39 8.04
C TRP A 73 -11.04 -7.46 8.06
N ARG A 74 -10.77 -6.92 9.22
CA ARG A 74 -9.52 -6.21 9.54
C ARG A 74 -9.04 -6.58 10.94
N GLY A 75 -7.74 -6.76 11.10
CA GLY A 75 -7.15 -7.10 12.38
C GLY A 75 -5.64 -6.98 12.38
N PHE A 76 -5.06 -7.41 13.47
CA PHE A 76 -3.62 -7.51 13.64
C PHE A 76 -3.27 -8.87 14.27
N ALA A 77 -2.08 -9.37 13.98
CA ALA A 77 -1.59 -10.67 14.46
C ALA A 77 -1.73 -10.81 15.99
N THR A 78 -2.47 -11.82 16.45
CA THR A 78 -2.60 -12.12 17.89
C THR A 78 -1.22 -12.42 18.48
N GLY A 79 -0.87 -11.75 19.59
CA GLY A 79 0.44 -11.86 20.22
C GLY A 79 1.58 -11.19 19.43
N GLY A 80 1.27 -10.49 18.34
CA GLY A 80 2.23 -9.70 17.59
C GLY A 80 2.37 -8.27 18.11
N ALA A 81 3.48 -7.61 17.73
CA ALA A 81 3.75 -6.22 18.02
C ALA A 81 3.67 -5.36 16.75
N LYS A 82 2.92 -4.25 16.85
CA LYS A 82 2.91 -3.22 15.80
C LYS A 82 4.24 -2.46 15.84
N VAL A 83 5.02 -2.63 14.77
CA VAL A 83 6.23 -1.83 14.54
C VAL A 83 6.01 -1.02 13.26
N LEU A 84 6.49 -1.49 12.10
CA LEU A 84 6.24 -0.84 10.83
C LEU A 84 6.13 -1.87 9.69
N PHE A 85 5.16 -1.71 8.81
CA PHE A 85 5.21 -2.19 7.44
C PHE A 85 6.18 -1.30 6.65
N ARG A 86 6.98 -1.86 5.73
CA ARG A 86 8.07 -1.13 5.06
C ARG A 86 8.25 -1.59 3.62
N LEU A 87 7.67 -0.88 2.66
CA LEU A 87 7.81 -1.15 1.23
C LEU A 87 8.75 -0.13 0.57
N GLY A 88 9.62 -0.58 -0.29
CA GLY A 88 10.56 0.25 -1.05
C GLY A 88 12.01 0.12 -0.60
N PRO A 89 12.92 0.96 -1.09
CA PRO A 89 14.34 0.85 -0.81
C PRO A 89 14.65 1.07 0.67
N VAL A 90 15.59 0.28 1.21
CA VAL A 90 15.97 0.33 2.64
C VAL A 90 16.58 1.68 3.02
N ASP A 91 17.27 2.30 2.08
CA ASP A 91 18.00 3.57 2.21
C ASP A 91 17.23 4.78 1.65
N GLY A 92 15.99 4.59 1.21
CA GLY A 92 15.16 5.68 0.71
C GLY A 92 15.02 6.79 1.73
N PRO A 93 15.45 8.04 1.42
CA PRO A 93 15.44 9.15 2.38
C PRO A 93 14.05 9.71 2.63
N ARG A 94 13.14 9.58 1.68
CA ARG A 94 11.76 10.02 1.82
C ARG A 94 10.92 8.92 2.46
N LEU A 95 10.44 9.18 3.68
CA LEU A 95 9.72 8.25 4.55
C LEU A 95 8.24 8.60 4.54
N CYS A 96 7.42 7.95 3.71
CA CYS A 96 5.98 8.18 3.65
C CYS A 96 5.27 7.28 4.65
N VAL A 97 4.62 7.85 5.65
CA VAL A 97 3.93 7.12 6.73
C VAL A 97 2.42 7.22 6.54
N ALA A 98 1.81 6.08 6.21
CA ALA A 98 0.36 5.88 6.13
C ALA A 98 -0.15 5.13 7.37
N GLU A 99 -1.47 5.04 7.52
CA GLU A 99 -2.09 4.36 8.67
C GLU A 99 -2.18 2.85 8.46
N ALA A 100 -2.40 2.37 7.22
CA ALA A 100 -2.50 0.95 6.90
C ALA A 100 -1.55 0.54 5.76
N ALA A 101 -1.17 -0.74 5.71
CA ALA A 101 -0.31 -1.28 4.65
C ALA A 101 -0.96 -1.15 3.26
N ILE A 102 -2.29 -1.28 3.16
CA ILE A 102 -3.00 -1.05 1.90
C ILE A 102 -2.82 0.40 1.42
N ASP A 103 -2.88 1.38 2.32
CA ASP A 103 -2.68 2.79 1.97
C ASP A 103 -1.23 3.08 1.59
N ALA A 104 -0.26 2.51 2.30
CA ALA A 104 1.15 2.60 1.93
C ALA A 104 1.41 2.03 0.52
N MET A 105 0.83 0.87 0.19
CA MET A 105 0.92 0.27 -1.14
C MET A 105 0.16 1.09 -2.20
N SER A 106 -0.98 1.67 -1.83
CA SER A 106 -1.79 2.52 -2.72
C SER A 106 -1.06 3.81 -3.08
N LEU A 107 -0.43 4.46 -2.10
CA LEU A 107 0.42 5.63 -2.35
C LEU A 107 1.62 5.27 -3.22
N ALA A 108 2.27 4.13 -2.98
CA ALA A 108 3.34 3.64 -3.84
C ALA A 108 2.86 3.44 -5.30
N ALA A 109 1.64 2.94 -5.50
CA ALA A 109 1.04 2.81 -6.83
C ALA A 109 0.75 4.16 -7.49
N LEU A 110 0.20 5.11 -6.73
CA LEU A 110 -0.12 6.45 -7.22
C LEU A 110 1.12 7.25 -7.62
N GLU A 111 2.23 7.04 -6.90
CA GLU A 111 3.54 7.67 -7.16
C GLU A 111 4.46 6.82 -8.07
N GLU A 112 3.94 5.74 -8.67
CA GLU A 112 4.69 4.83 -9.56
C GLU A 112 5.97 4.25 -8.92
N GLN A 113 5.90 3.97 -7.59
CA GLN A 113 7.00 3.41 -6.80
C GLN A 113 8.29 4.23 -6.90
N ARG A 114 8.25 5.47 -6.41
CA ARG A 114 9.42 6.37 -6.42
C ARG A 114 10.66 5.69 -5.85
N PRO A 115 11.81 5.78 -6.55
CA PRO A 115 13.03 5.10 -6.14
C PRO A 115 13.69 5.70 -4.89
N ASP A 116 13.33 6.92 -4.49
CA ASP A 116 13.82 7.61 -3.30
C ASP A 116 12.92 7.44 -2.07
N THR A 117 11.82 6.68 -2.18
CA THR A 117 10.78 6.65 -1.17
C THR A 117 10.61 5.28 -0.53
N ARG A 118 10.53 5.28 0.79
CA ARG A 118 10.09 4.15 1.60
C ARG A 118 8.68 4.39 2.10
N TYR A 119 7.77 3.53 1.71
CA TYR A 119 6.36 3.59 2.09
C TYR A 119 6.14 2.74 3.33
N LEU A 120 5.68 3.37 4.40
CA LEU A 120 5.55 2.81 5.74
C LEU A 120 4.09 2.78 6.19
N SER A 121 3.76 1.85 7.09
CA SER A 121 2.48 1.85 7.81
C SER A 121 2.69 1.53 9.28
N THR A 122 1.88 2.18 10.14
CA THR A 122 1.82 1.92 11.58
C THR A 122 0.80 0.85 11.97
N GLY A 123 -0.04 0.39 11.03
CA GLY A 123 -1.06 -0.64 11.26
C GLY A 123 -2.28 -0.14 12.04
N GLY A 124 -2.72 1.09 11.77
CA GLY A 124 -3.93 1.67 12.35
C GLY A 124 -3.81 2.03 13.83
N GLY A 125 -2.60 2.37 14.29
CA GLY A 125 -2.37 2.77 15.67
C GLY A 125 -1.01 3.42 15.86
N TRP A 126 -0.79 3.92 17.07
CA TRP A 126 0.47 4.53 17.47
C TRP A 126 1.01 3.77 18.69
N SER A 127 2.06 3.00 18.49
CA SER A 127 2.73 2.26 19.56
C SER A 127 4.10 2.86 19.89
N PRO A 128 4.64 2.66 21.12
CA PRO A 128 6.02 3.04 21.43
C PRO A 128 7.03 2.44 20.44
N ALA A 129 6.86 1.17 20.06
CA ALA A 129 7.75 0.50 19.11
C ALA A 129 7.67 1.10 17.69
N SER A 130 6.49 1.57 17.25
CA SER A 130 6.35 2.29 15.98
C SER A 130 7.05 3.64 16.03
N SER A 131 6.91 4.39 17.14
CA SER A 131 7.59 5.68 17.35
C SER A 131 9.10 5.54 17.35
N GLU A 132 9.64 4.56 18.08
CA GLU A 132 11.07 4.26 18.12
C GLU A 132 11.59 3.90 16.73
N ALA A 133 10.91 3.00 16.01
CA ALA A 133 11.29 2.59 14.68
C ALA A 133 11.25 3.73 13.65
N LEU A 134 10.29 4.66 13.78
CA LEU A 134 10.22 5.86 12.94
C LEU A 134 11.34 6.84 13.26
N LEU A 135 11.65 7.04 14.55
CA LEU A 135 12.74 7.90 14.98
C LEU A 135 14.08 7.38 14.45
N ASP A 136 14.35 6.08 14.55
CA ASP A 136 15.56 5.43 14.02
C ASP A 136 15.75 5.68 12.52
N LEU A 137 14.65 5.75 11.76
CA LEU A 137 14.70 6.07 10.34
C LEU A 137 14.86 7.56 10.09
N ALA A 138 14.24 8.41 10.91
CA ALA A 138 14.18 9.86 10.73
C ALA A 138 15.48 10.59 11.15
N VAL A 139 16.30 10.02 12.03
CA VAL A 139 17.59 10.63 12.44
C VAL A 139 18.68 10.59 11.37
N ARG A 140 18.42 9.96 10.22
CA ARG A 140 19.37 9.92 9.08
C ARG A 140 19.51 11.33 8.48
N ALA A 141 20.71 11.68 8.05
CA ALA A 141 21.07 13.05 7.66
C ALA A 141 20.25 13.66 6.52
N ASP A 142 19.69 12.83 5.65
CA ASP A 142 18.92 13.23 4.46
C ASP A 142 17.42 12.87 4.58
N ALA A 143 16.96 12.49 5.78
CA ALA A 143 15.58 12.02 5.96
C ALA A 143 14.56 13.15 5.77
N LEU A 144 13.49 12.81 5.03
CA LEU A 144 12.27 13.62 4.90
C LEU A 144 11.09 12.77 5.37
N LEU A 145 10.49 13.14 6.48
CA LEU A 145 9.30 12.48 6.99
C LEU A 145 8.05 13.07 6.33
N VAL A 146 7.29 12.23 5.67
CA VAL A 146 6.04 12.60 4.99
C VAL A 146 4.86 11.97 5.74
N ALA A 147 4.04 12.80 6.39
CA ALA A 147 2.79 12.36 6.99
C ALA A 147 1.74 12.14 5.90
N ALA A 148 1.63 10.90 5.45
CA ALA A 148 0.67 10.46 4.44
C ALA A 148 -0.53 9.74 5.10
N THR A 149 -1.01 10.28 6.20
CA THR A 149 -2.15 9.78 6.98
C THR A 149 -3.49 10.18 6.34
N ASP A 150 -4.58 9.55 6.76
CA ASP A 150 -5.91 9.73 6.20
C ASP A 150 -6.37 11.20 6.24
N ASN A 151 -7.31 11.55 5.36
CA ASN A 151 -7.88 12.88 5.28
C ASN A 151 -9.10 13.02 6.22
N ASN A 152 -8.88 12.82 7.50
CA ASN A 152 -9.86 12.95 8.58
C ASN A 152 -9.21 13.43 9.87
N ALA A 153 -10.01 13.68 10.91
CA ALA A 153 -9.53 14.20 12.19
C ALA A 153 -8.48 13.31 12.86
N GLN A 154 -8.61 11.98 12.76
CA GLN A 154 -7.62 11.03 13.28
C GLN A 154 -6.31 11.12 12.51
N GLY A 155 -6.39 11.21 11.18
CA GLY A 155 -5.23 11.36 10.32
C GLY A 155 -4.46 12.65 10.59
N GLU A 156 -5.15 13.76 10.89
CA GLU A 156 -4.49 15.00 11.34
C GLU A 156 -3.79 14.82 12.69
N THR A 157 -4.42 14.15 13.65
CA THR A 157 -3.78 13.85 14.94
C THR A 157 -2.50 13.01 14.77
N PHE A 158 -2.51 12.05 13.85
CA PHE A 158 -1.30 11.27 13.54
C PHE A 158 -0.26 12.10 12.80
N ALA A 159 -0.67 13.01 11.92
CA ALA A 159 0.25 13.92 11.23
C ALA A 159 0.95 14.84 12.21
N GLU A 160 0.26 15.41 13.20
CA GLU A 160 0.84 16.23 14.27
C GLU A 160 1.89 15.46 15.08
N ARG A 161 1.64 14.19 15.38
CA ARG A 161 2.63 13.32 16.07
C ARG A 161 3.87 13.07 15.20
N LEU A 162 3.68 12.88 13.90
CA LEU A 162 4.79 12.72 12.96
C LEU A 162 5.61 14.00 12.80
N GLU A 163 4.97 15.18 12.83
CA GLU A 163 5.65 16.48 12.83
C GLU A 163 6.50 16.68 14.08
N ALA A 164 5.96 16.35 15.26
CA ALA A 164 6.71 16.37 16.50
C ALA A 164 7.92 15.44 16.46
N LEU A 165 7.74 14.20 15.93
CA LEU A 165 8.83 13.23 15.76
C LEU A 165 9.89 13.74 14.78
N ALA A 166 9.50 14.39 13.68
CA ALA A 166 10.45 14.99 12.74
C ALA A 166 11.26 16.12 13.39
N THR A 167 10.61 16.93 14.23
CA THR A 167 11.28 17.97 15.03
C THR A 167 12.30 17.36 15.98
N ASP A 168 11.94 16.32 16.71
CA ASP A 168 12.84 15.63 17.64
C ASP A 168 14.01 14.96 16.91
N ALA A 169 13.78 14.41 15.72
CA ALA A 169 14.81 13.81 14.87
C ALA A 169 15.70 14.84 14.16
N GLY A 170 15.24 16.10 14.06
CA GLY A 170 15.92 17.14 13.27
C GLY A 170 15.85 16.95 11.77
N CYS A 171 14.82 16.24 11.24
CA CYS A 171 14.64 15.99 9.82
C CYS A 171 13.55 16.89 9.19
N GLY A 172 13.47 16.90 7.86
CA GLY A 172 12.41 17.59 7.13
C GLY A 172 11.04 16.95 7.38
N PHE A 173 9.97 17.76 7.28
CA PHE A 173 8.59 17.29 7.41
C PHE A 173 7.71 17.84 6.31
N VAL A 174 6.79 16.98 5.80
CA VAL A 174 5.75 17.35 4.83
C VAL A 174 4.44 16.64 5.19
N ARG A 175 3.32 17.35 5.17
CA ARG A 175 1.98 16.76 5.21
C ARG A 175 1.50 16.50 3.77
N LEU A 176 1.25 15.25 3.43
CA LEU A 176 0.68 14.82 2.17
C LEU A 176 -0.71 14.22 2.45
N ARG A 177 -1.76 14.79 1.86
CA ARG A 177 -3.15 14.35 2.05
C ARG A 177 -3.67 13.62 0.84
N PRO A 178 -4.42 12.51 1.00
CA PRO A 178 -5.26 12.00 -0.08
C PRO A 178 -6.36 13.01 -0.44
N GLU A 179 -6.86 12.94 -1.67
CA GLU A 179 -8.00 13.77 -2.11
C GLU A 179 -9.32 13.30 -1.49
N LEU A 180 -9.47 11.98 -1.37
CA LEU A 180 -10.59 11.31 -0.70
C LEU A 180 -10.25 11.00 0.76
N GLU A 181 -10.88 10.03 1.38
CA GLU A 181 -10.66 9.69 2.78
C GLU A 181 -9.28 9.07 3.04
N ASP A 182 -8.85 8.17 2.15
CA ASP A 182 -7.58 7.47 2.23
C ASP A 182 -6.96 7.23 0.84
N TRP A 183 -5.71 6.75 0.81
CA TRP A 183 -4.97 6.52 -0.43
C TRP A 183 -5.55 5.39 -1.27
N ASN A 184 -6.20 4.41 -0.65
CA ASN A 184 -6.83 3.33 -1.41
C ASN A 184 -8.08 3.81 -2.14
N GLU A 185 -8.87 4.70 -1.55
CA GLU A 185 -10.01 5.30 -2.25
C GLU A 185 -9.55 6.19 -3.42
N ASP A 186 -8.45 6.95 -3.28
CA ASP A 186 -7.86 7.72 -4.38
C ASP A 186 -7.41 6.79 -5.53
N LEU A 187 -6.71 5.70 -5.20
CA LEU A 187 -6.25 4.71 -6.18
C LEU A 187 -7.43 4.07 -6.93
N LYS A 188 -8.47 3.65 -6.22
CA LYS A 188 -9.69 3.08 -6.80
C LYS A 188 -10.42 4.07 -7.71
N ALA A 189 -10.48 5.35 -7.31
CA ALA A 189 -11.08 6.40 -8.14
C ALA A 189 -10.28 6.63 -9.43
N LYS A 190 -8.95 6.63 -9.35
CA LYS A 190 -8.06 6.76 -10.53
C LYS A 190 -8.21 5.57 -11.47
N SER A 191 -8.30 4.35 -10.96
CA SER A 191 -8.51 3.13 -11.74
C SER A 191 -9.83 3.17 -12.50
N ARG A 192 -10.95 3.48 -11.84
CA ARG A 192 -12.27 3.62 -12.48
C ARG A 192 -12.30 4.66 -13.61
N LYS A 193 -11.60 5.79 -13.42
CA LYS A 193 -11.51 6.83 -14.47
C LYS A 193 -10.72 6.34 -15.69
N LYS A 194 -9.71 5.48 -15.48
CA LYS A 194 -8.93 4.89 -16.57
C LYS A 194 -9.76 3.89 -17.37
N ASP A 195 -10.44 2.97 -16.69
CA ASP A 195 -11.29 1.95 -17.31
C ASP A 195 -12.43 2.59 -18.13
N GLY A 196 -13.13 3.60 -17.59
CA GLY A 196 -14.17 4.33 -18.30
C GLY A 196 -13.67 5.06 -19.55
N ARG A 197 -12.44 5.58 -19.56
CA ARG A 197 -11.83 6.19 -20.75
C ARG A 197 -11.43 5.17 -21.81
N GLU A 198 -11.04 3.97 -21.42
CA GLU A 198 -10.71 2.87 -22.33
C GLU A 198 -11.99 2.35 -23.00
N GLU A 199 -13.10 2.20 -22.26
CA GLU A 199 -14.40 1.81 -22.81
C GLU A 199 -14.95 2.86 -23.81
N GLU A 200 -14.85 4.16 -23.53
CA GLU A 200 -15.25 5.23 -24.46
C GLU A 200 -14.41 5.23 -25.75
N ARG A 201 -13.11 4.92 -25.65
CA ARG A 201 -12.23 4.85 -26.83
C ARG A 201 -12.49 3.63 -27.70
N ASP A 202 -12.82 2.50 -27.10
CA ASP A 202 -13.17 1.27 -27.84
C ASP A 202 -14.60 1.36 -28.43
N GLY A 203 -15.54 1.98 -27.73
CA GLY A 203 -16.89 2.26 -28.23
C GLY A 203 -16.92 3.23 -29.43
N CYS A 204 -15.91 4.09 -29.58
CA CYS A 204 -15.79 5.00 -30.72
C CYS A 204 -15.13 4.37 -31.98
N ARG A 205 -14.63 3.14 -31.88
CA ARG A 205 -14.20 2.34 -33.05
C ARG A 205 -15.40 1.61 -33.68
N MET A 206 -16.23 2.37 -34.43
CA MET A 206 -17.26 1.77 -35.28
C MET A 206 -16.60 0.86 -36.34
N PRO A 207 -17.14 -0.34 -36.57
CA PRO A 207 -16.65 -1.17 -37.66
C PRO A 207 -17.01 -0.46 -38.99
N ALA A 208 -16.01 -0.29 -39.85
CA ALA A 208 -16.20 0.25 -41.18
C ALA A 208 -17.27 -0.56 -41.91
N ALA A 209 -18.39 0.07 -42.26
CA ALA A 209 -19.46 -0.52 -43.05
C ALA A 209 -18.89 -1.03 -44.36
N ARG A 210 -18.99 -2.35 -44.61
CA ARG A 210 -18.77 -2.96 -45.94
C ARG A 210 -19.84 -2.42 -46.87
N LEU A 211 -19.49 -1.45 -47.67
CA LEU A 211 -20.27 -1.12 -48.88
C LEU A 211 -20.24 -2.35 -49.80
N LYS A 212 -21.33 -3.07 -49.80
CA LYS A 212 -21.60 -4.05 -50.88
C LYS A 212 -21.95 -3.20 -52.13
N GLY A 213 -21.01 -3.20 -53.08
CA GLY A 213 -21.29 -2.71 -54.42
C GLY A 213 -22.25 -3.69 -55.10
N GLU A 214 -23.45 -3.22 -55.40
CA GLU A 214 -24.34 -3.83 -56.37
C GLU A 214 -23.81 -3.54 -57.77
N ALA A 215 -23.59 -4.61 -58.56
CA ALA A 215 -23.30 -4.49 -59.98
C ALA A 215 -24.62 -4.26 -60.75
N PRO A 216 -24.66 -3.46 -61.80
CA PRO A 216 -25.86 -3.29 -62.61
C PRO A 216 -26.08 -4.47 -63.59
N PRO A 217 -27.33 -4.80 -63.92
CA PRO A 217 -27.63 -5.83 -64.89
C PRO A 217 -27.38 -5.35 -66.32
N GLY A 218 -26.69 -6.19 -67.05
CA GLY A 218 -26.56 -6.11 -68.51
C GLY A 218 -27.43 -7.16 -69.19
#